data_c2b28b6bfec546d1b1606a68a0cbace1
#
_entry.id   c2b28b6bfec546d1b1606a68a0cbace1
#
_cell.length_a   1.000
_cell.length_b   1.000
_cell.length_c   1.000
_cell.angle_alpha   90.00
_cell.angle_beta   90.00
_cell.angle_gamma   90.00
#
_symmetry.space_group_name_H-M   'P 1'
#
loop_
_entity.id
_entity.type
_entity.pdbx_description
1 polymer ?
#
loop_
_entity_poly.entity_id
_entity_poly.type
_entity_poly.pdbx_seq_one_letter_code
_entity_poly.pdbx_strand_id
1 'polypeptide(L)'
;MKNLWISLKITLAMCLLLGVGYVLVLHGISAVAGPNGGEADVVTFNGKVVGAATVGQQFTDVRYFWGRPSAVDYNGGGSGGSNKATTNLEYLADVEQRVQDFLAAHPYLIRAEVPAEMVTASGSGLDPDISPRGAQVQVRRVAEARGLDIATVRHLVDSLTRKPWLGLFGTEKVNVLRLNVALEELNEN
;
A
#
# COMPACT_ATOMS: atom_id res chain seq x y z
N MET A 1 -28.84 25.21 -37.63
CA MET A 1 -29.46 25.51 -36.31
C MET A 1 -30.12 24.27 -35.68
N LYS A 2 -30.90 23.46 -36.43
CA LYS A 2 -31.57 22.23 -35.87
C LYS A 2 -30.58 21.24 -35.26
N ASN A 3 -29.47 20.92 -35.94
CA ASN A 3 -28.45 20.01 -35.45
C ASN A 3 -27.73 20.54 -34.18
N LEU A 4 -27.49 21.82 -34.08
CA LEU A 4 -26.89 22.42 -32.89
C LEU A 4 -27.80 22.24 -31.66
N TRP A 5 -29.11 22.46 -31.82
CA TRP A 5 -30.09 22.21 -30.76
C TRP A 5 -30.17 20.73 -30.33
N ILE A 6 -30.08 19.82 -31.29
CA ILE A 6 -30.05 18.37 -31.00
C ILE A 6 -28.79 18.02 -30.23
N SER A 7 -27.63 18.47 -30.70
CA SER A 7 -26.36 18.23 -30.03
C SER A 7 -26.34 18.78 -28.60
N LEU A 8 -26.82 20.02 -28.41
CA LEU A 8 -26.89 20.62 -27.08
C LEU A 8 -27.78 19.82 -26.12
N LYS A 9 -28.96 19.40 -26.56
CA LYS A 9 -29.87 18.57 -25.74
C LYS A 9 -29.25 17.23 -25.37
N ILE A 10 -28.60 16.54 -26.33
CA ILE A 10 -27.93 15.27 -26.07
C ILE A 10 -26.80 15.46 -25.09
N THR A 11 -25.96 16.50 -25.28
CA THR A 11 -24.85 16.80 -24.36
C THR A 11 -25.38 17.05 -22.94
N LEU A 12 -26.40 17.89 -22.78
CA LEU A 12 -26.98 18.16 -21.45
C LEU A 12 -27.61 16.91 -20.83
N ALA A 13 -28.33 16.11 -21.63
CA ALA A 13 -28.90 14.86 -21.14
C ALA A 13 -27.81 13.85 -20.69
N MET A 14 -26.74 13.72 -21.45
CA MET A 14 -25.62 12.85 -21.09
C MET A 14 -24.84 13.37 -19.88
N CYS A 15 -24.64 14.68 -19.77
CA CYS A 15 -24.04 15.30 -18.58
C CYS A 15 -24.89 15.01 -17.33
N LEU A 16 -26.20 15.13 -17.42
CA LEU A 16 -27.08 14.82 -16.30
C LEU A 16 -27.07 13.32 -15.97
N LEU A 17 -27.18 12.48 -16.99
CA LEU A 17 -27.20 11.01 -16.82
C LEU A 17 -25.88 10.50 -16.23
N LEU A 18 -24.75 10.90 -16.80
CA LEU A 18 -23.43 10.40 -16.40
C LEU A 18 -22.81 11.17 -15.23
N GLY A 19 -23.00 12.49 -15.20
CA GLY A 19 -22.42 13.35 -14.14
C GLY A 19 -23.20 13.28 -12.82
N VAL A 20 -24.52 13.07 -12.89
CA VAL A 20 -25.36 13.03 -11.69
C VAL A 20 -25.95 11.63 -11.48
N GLY A 21 -26.69 11.11 -12.43
CA GLY A 21 -27.41 9.84 -12.28
C GLY A 21 -26.47 8.67 -12.00
N TYR A 22 -25.44 8.50 -12.80
CA TYR A 22 -24.44 7.44 -12.62
C TYR A 22 -23.71 7.56 -11.30
N VAL A 23 -23.29 8.76 -10.92
CA VAL A 23 -22.59 9.00 -9.63
C VAL A 23 -23.49 8.66 -8.44
N LEU A 24 -24.78 9.04 -8.48
CA LEU A 24 -25.74 8.70 -7.43
C LEU A 24 -25.98 7.19 -7.32
N VAL A 25 -26.06 6.49 -8.46
CA VAL A 25 -26.19 5.03 -8.48
C VAL A 25 -24.96 4.36 -7.85
N LEU A 26 -23.75 4.78 -8.22
CA LEU A 26 -22.52 4.25 -7.63
C LEU A 26 -22.44 4.56 -6.13
N HIS A 27 -22.79 5.76 -5.70
CA HIS A 27 -22.85 6.11 -4.29
C HIS A 27 -23.85 5.25 -3.52
N GLY A 28 -25.06 5.03 -4.07
CA GLY A 28 -26.05 4.17 -3.47
C GLY A 28 -25.57 2.71 -3.34
N ILE A 29 -24.93 2.16 -4.38
CA ILE A 29 -24.34 0.82 -4.35
C ILE A 29 -23.22 0.76 -3.29
N SER A 30 -22.34 1.77 -3.25
CA SER A 30 -21.26 1.82 -2.29
C SER A 30 -21.77 1.89 -0.85
N ALA A 31 -22.80 2.68 -0.58
CA ALA A 31 -23.41 2.80 0.75
C ALA A 31 -24.04 1.50 1.26
N VAL A 32 -24.60 0.67 0.34
CA VAL A 32 -25.30 -0.58 0.71
C VAL A 32 -24.39 -1.79 0.69
N ALA A 33 -23.50 -1.89 -0.30
CA ALA A 33 -22.70 -3.08 -0.59
C ALA A 33 -21.18 -2.85 -0.41
N GLY A 34 -20.74 -1.60 -0.25
CA GLY A 34 -19.35 -1.27 -0.04
C GLY A 34 -18.88 -1.57 1.39
N PRO A 35 -17.55 -1.82 1.58
CA PRO A 35 -16.99 -1.92 2.92
C PRO A 35 -17.18 -0.59 3.68
N ASN A 36 -17.48 -0.66 4.97
CA ASN A 36 -17.72 0.49 5.86
C ASN A 36 -18.81 1.46 5.34
N GLY A 37 -19.84 0.97 4.61
CA GLY A 37 -20.86 1.83 4.02
C GLY A 37 -20.32 2.74 2.91
N GLY A 38 -19.21 2.35 2.28
CA GLY A 38 -18.56 3.13 1.22
C GLY A 38 -17.58 4.20 1.71
N GLU A 39 -17.35 4.27 3.01
CA GLU A 39 -16.33 5.16 3.60
C GLU A 39 -14.93 4.53 3.58
N ALA A 40 -13.91 5.36 3.78
CA ALA A 40 -12.53 4.91 3.82
C ALA A 40 -12.29 3.91 4.98
N ASP A 41 -11.54 2.84 4.70
CA ASP A 41 -11.08 1.90 5.72
C ASP A 41 -9.93 2.54 6.52
N VAL A 42 -10.27 3.18 7.63
CA VAL A 42 -9.30 3.84 8.52
C VAL A 42 -8.77 2.89 9.58
N VAL A 43 -7.48 3.02 9.88
CA VAL A 43 -6.81 2.29 10.97
C VAL A 43 -6.73 3.23 12.17
N THR A 44 -7.13 2.71 13.34
CA THR A 44 -7.07 3.45 14.60
C THR A 44 -6.09 2.79 15.57
N PHE A 45 -5.38 3.59 16.33
CA PHE A 45 -4.52 3.15 17.43
C PHE A 45 -4.73 4.09 18.64
N ASN A 46 -4.98 3.54 19.81
CA ASN A 46 -5.29 4.28 21.04
C ASN A 46 -6.41 5.34 20.86
N GLY A 47 -7.46 4.97 20.11
CA GLY A 47 -8.62 5.84 19.84
C GLY A 47 -8.37 6.97 18.83
N LYS A 48 -7.19 7.04 18.21
CA LYS A 48 -6.85 8.03 17.18
C LYS A 48 -6.72 7.35 15.82
N VAL A 49 -7.24 8.01 14.78
CA VAL A 49 -7.02 7.59 13.39
C VAL A 49 -5.54 7.82 13.03
N VAL A 50 -4.82 6.75 12.68
CA VAL A 50 -3.40 6.80 12.31
C VAL A 50 -3.18 6.73 10.80
N GLY A 51 -4.21 6.40 10.03
CA GLY A 51 -4.16 6.43 8.56
C GLY A 51 -5.28 5.63 7.91
N ALA A 52 -5.31 5.65 6.58
CA ALA A 52 -6.19 4.81 5.79
C ALA A 52 -5.46 3.49 5.42
N ALA A 53 -6.13 2.35 5.61
CA ALA A 53 -5.55 1.05 5.32
C ALA A 53 -5.23 0.84 3.83
N THR A 54 -5.89 1.59 2.96
CA THR A 54 -5.73 1.51 1.50
C THR A 54 -4.69 2.47 0.93
N VAL A 55 -4.04 3.29 1.78
CA VAL A 55 -3.04 4.28 1.37
C VAL A 55 -1.74 4.01 2.10
N GLY A 56 -0.68 3.77 1.34
CA GLY A 56 0.66 3.56 1.87
C GLY A 56 1.19 4.78 2.60
N GLN A 57 1.98 4.54 3.64
CA GLN A 57 2.65 5.55 4.44
C GLN A 57 4.14 5.25 4.51
N GLN A 58 4.94 6.28 4.71
CA GLN A 58 6.38 6.15 4.87
C GLN A 58 6.74 5.69 6.29
N PHE A 59 7.46 4.58 6.38
CA PHE A 59 8.09 4.12 7.60
C PHE A 59 9.59 4.00 7.36
N THR A 60 10.40 4.71 8.15
CA THR A 60 11.88 4.76 8.01
C THR A 60 12.59 4.28 9.27
N ASP A 61 11.91 4.26 10.42
CA ASP A 61 12.48 3.79 11.68
C ASP A 61 12.74 2.27 11.61
N VAL A 62 13.86 1.83 12.14
CA VAL A 62 14.29 0.42 12.16
C VAL A 62 13.36 -0.48 12.97
N ARG A 63 12.56 0.09 13.88
CA ARG A 63 11.58 -0.61 14.70
C ARG A 63 10.30 -0.99 13.96
N TYR A 64 10.08 -0.47 12.74
CA TYR A 64 8.88 -0.71 11.95
C TYR A 64 9.17 -1.51 10.68
N PHE A 65 8.17 -2.19 10.18
CA PHE A 65 8.20 -2.75 8.84
C PHE A 65 8.13 -1.62 7.81
N TRP A 66 8.99 -1.69 6.82
CA TRP A 66 9.04 -0.72 5.73
C TRP A 66 8.15 -1.17 4.58
N GLY A 67 7.50 -0.20 3.93
CA GLY A 67 6.72 -0.41 2.71
C GLY A 67 7.58 -0.37 1.46
N ARG A 68 6.92 -0.38 0.31
CA ARG A 68 7.56 -0.25 -0.99
C ARG A 68 8.04 1.18 -1.21
N PRO A 69 9.14 1.42 -1.96
CA PRO A 69 9.53 2.77 -2.34
C PRO A 69 8.42 3.52 -3.08
N SER A 70 8.28 4.80 -2.79
CA SER A 70 7.32 5.69 -3.45
C SER A 70 8.02 6.62 -4.43
N ALA A 71 7.44 6.80 -5.62
CA ALA A 71 7.91 7.79 -6.59
C ALA A 71 7.26 9.19 -6.38
N VAL A 72 6.33 9.29 -5.44
CA VAL A 72 5.58 10.52 -5.10
C VAL A 72 5.69 10.88 -3.63
N ASP A 73 6.70 10.34 -2.93
CA ASP A 73 6.96 10.56 -1.50
C ASP A 73 5.74 10.33 -0.61
N TYR A 74 4.92 9.33 -0.95
CA TYR A 74 3.67 8.99 -0.27
C TYR A 74 2.66 10.15 -0.20
N ASN A 75 2.72 11.09 -1.14
CA ASN A 75 1.75 12.17 -1.23
C ASN A 75 0.37 11.64 -1.63
N GLY A 76 -0.55 11.57 -0.66
CA GLY A 76 -1.93 11.11 -0.88
C GLY A 76 -2.75 11.97 -1.85
N GLY A 77 -2.32 13.20 -2.14
CA GLY A 77 -2.94 14.08 -3.13
C GLY A 77 -2.51 13.81 -4.58
N GLY A 78 -1.55 12.91 -4.81
CA GLY A 78 -1.03 12.65 -6.15
C GLY A 78 -0.46 11.25 -6.29
N SER A 79 -1.23 10.31 -6.85
CA SER A 79 -0.77 8.96 -7.16
C SER A 79 0.05 8.93 -8.46
N GLY A 80 1.17 8.22 -8.47
CA GLY A 80 2.01 8.07 -9.67
C GLY A 80 3.18 7.12 -9.47
N GLY A 81 3.64 6.51 -10.57
CA GLY A 81 4.84 5.69 -10.61
C GLY A 81 6.04 6.49 -11.14
N SER A 82 7.23 5.91 -11.04
CA SER A 82 8.47 6.53 -11.57
C SER A 82 8.47 6.68 -13.09
N ASN A 83 7.69 5.87 -13.81
CA ASN A 83 7.63 5.82 -15.28
C ASN A 83 9.01 5.65 -15.97
N LYS A 84 10.01 5.20 -15.21
CA LYS A 84 11.37 4.95 -15.73
C LYS A 84 11.46 3.53 -16.29
N ALA A 85 12.06 3.40 -17.47
CA ALA A 85 12.28 2.10 -18.10
C ALA A 85 13.34 1.28 -17.33
N THR A 86 13.26 -0.05 -17.41
CA THR A 86 14.21 -0.97 -16.80
C THR A 86 15.63 -0.87 -17.38
N THR A 87 15.78 -0.19 -18.53
CA THR A 87 17.07 0.09 -19.18
C THR A 87 17.61 1.49 -18.89
N ASN A 88 16.89 2.30 -18.11
CA ASN A 88 17.34 3.64 -17.72
C ASN A 88 18.46 3.53 -16.68
N LEU A 89 19.66 4.02 -17.02
CA LEU A 89 20.86 3.89 -16.19
C LEU A 89 20.73 4.63 -14.86
N GLU A 90 20.10 5.79 -14.83
CA GLU A 90 19.84 6.55 -13.60
C GLU A 90 18.91 5.75 -12.67
N TYR A 91 17.85 5.17 -13.21
CA TYR A 91 16.94 4.33 -12.43
C TYR A 91 17.63 3.08 -11.88
N LEU A 92 18.50 2.44 -12.67
CA LEU A 92 19.28 1.29 -12.22
C LEU A 92 20.23 1.67 -11.08
N ALA A 93 20.83 2.87 -11.14
CA ALA A 93 21.65 3.38 -10.04
C ALA A 93 20.82 3.65 -8.78
N ASP A 94 19.63 4.25 -8.91
CA ASP A 94 18.70 4.44 -7.79
C ASP A 94 18.30 3.10 -7.14
N VAL A 95 17.99 2.10 -7.95
CA VAL A 95 17.65 0.74 -7.44
C VAL A 95 18.85 0.12 -6.74
N GLU A 96 20.04 0.23 -7.32
CA GLU A 96 21.27 -0.28 -6.69
C GLU A 96 21.52 0.37 -5.34
N GLN A 97 21.37 1.69 -5.23
CA GLN A 97 21.51 2.40 -3.95
C GLN A 97 20.50 1.87 -2.92
N ARG A 98 19.23 1.69 -3.31
CA ARG A 98 18.21 1.12 -2.42
C ARG A 98 18.53 -0.30 -1.98
N VAL A 99 19.13 -1.12 -2.85
CA VAL A 99 19.60 -2.46 -2.47
C VAL A 99 20.68 -2.37 -1.40
N GLN A 100 21.65 -1.47 -1.56
CA GLN A 100 22.73 -1.27 -0.57
C GLN A 100 22.16 -0.77 0.76
N ASP A 101 21.26 0.22 0.74
CA ASP A 101 20.63 0.76 1.95
C ASP A 101 19.79 -0.32 2.66
N PHE A 102 19.06 -1.15 1.90
CA PHE A 102 18.29 -2.24 2.46
C PHE A 102 19.20 -3.30 3.11
N LEU A 103 20.28 -3.69 2.46
CA LEU A 103 21.27 -4.63 3.02
C LEU A 103 21.99 -4.06 4.23
N ALA A 104 22.29 -2.77 4.25
CA ALA A 104 22.90 -2.11 5.42
C ALA A 104 22.00 -2.21 6.66
N ALA A 105 20.69 -2.10 6.47
CA ALA A 105 19.70 -2.29 7.53
C ALA A 105 19.40 -3.78 7.86
N HIS A 106 19.77 -4.70 6.97
CA HIS A 106 19.53 -6.14 7.10
C HIS A 106 20.82 -6.93 6.84
N PRO A 107 21.85 -6.80 7.71
CA PRO A 107 23.20 -7.35 7.46
C PRO A 107 23.24 -8.88 7.42
N TYR A 108 22.16 -9.54 7.76
CA TYR A 108 21.99 -11.00 7.71
C TYR A 108 21.49 -11.50 6.34
N LEU A 109 21.14 -10.58 5.42
CA LEU A 109 20.69 -10.95 4.07
C LEU A 109 21.83 -10.83 3.06
N ILE A 110 21.75 -11.63 2.01
CA ILE A 110 22.56 -11.44 0.80
C ILE A 110 21.70 -10.80 -0.29
N ARG A 111 22.35 -10.18 -1.30
CA ARG A 111 21.68 -9.48 -2.40
C ARG A 111 20.56 -10.30 -3.07
N ALA A 112 20.78 -11.59 -3.27
CA ALA A 112 19.80 -12.49 -3.91
C ALA A 112 18.51 -12.69 -3.08
N GLU A 113 18.55 -12.38 -1.80
CA GLU A 113 17.43 -12.53 -0.89
C GLU A 113 16.58 -11.26 -0.79
N VAL A 114 17.08 -10.11 -1.25
CA VAL A 114 16.34 -8.84 -1.25
C VAL A 114 15.16 -8.93 -2.22
N PRO A 115 13.90 -8.82 -1.74
CA PRO A 115 12.75 -8.84 -2.63
C PRO A 115 12.74 -7.60 -3.52
N ALA A 116 12.50 -7.79 -4.83
CA ALA A 116 12.51 -6.69 -5.80
C ALA A 116 11.55 -5.55 -5.44
N GLU A 117 10.40 -5.87 -4.85
CA GLU A 117 9.41 -4.89 -4.42
C GLU A 117 9.91 -3.93 -3.33
N MET A 118 10.89 -4.36 -2.51
CA MET A 118 11.45 -3.52 -1.44
C MET A 118 12.44 -2.47 -1.96
N VAL A 119 12.83 -2.56 -3.24
CA VAL A 119 13.81 -1.65 -3.87
C VAL A 119 13.29 -0.99 -5.13
N THR A 120 12.10 -1.40 -5.61
CA THR A 120 11.44 -0.81 -6.78
C THR A 120 10.18 -0.06 -6.37
N ALA A 121 10.01 1.14 -6.91
CA ALA A 121 8.83 1.96 -6.62
C ALA A 121 7.53 1.26 -7.05
N SER A 122 6.48 1.42 -6.25
CA SER A 122 5.15 0.95 -6.62
C SER A 122 4.57 1.76 -7.78
N GLY A 123 3.63 1.18 -8.53
CA GLY A 123 2.99 1.86 -9.66
C GLY A 123 2.12 3.05 -9.25
N SER A 124 1.59 3.03 -8.04
CA SER A 124 0.78 4.12 -7.47
C SER A 124 1.59 5.12 -6.66
N GLY A 125 2.77 4.71 -6.14
CA GLY A 125 3.50 5.47 -5.12
C GLY A 125 2.82 5.49 -3.74
N LEU A 126 1.65 4.83 -3.61
CA LEU A 126 0.82 4.79 -2.41
C LEU A 126 0.42 3.35 -2.03
N ASP A 127 1.17 2.35 -2.48
CA ASP A 127 0.88 0.93 -2.20
C ASP A 127 1.01 0.65 -0.69
N PRO A 128 -0.09 0.27 -0.01
CA PRO A 128 -0.07 0.00 1.42
C PRO A 128 0.43 -1.40 1.76
N ASP A 129 0.58 -2.26 0.76
CA ASP A 129 0.82 -3.68 0.94
C ASP A 129 2.22 -4.10 0.46
N ILE A 130 2.80 -5.11 1.12
CA ILE A 130 3.99 -5.84 0.68
C ILE A 130 3.68 -7.33 0.62
N SER A 131 4.51 -8.11 -0.07
CA SER A 131 4.37 -9.57 -0.04
C SER A 131 4.71 -10.14 1.34
N PRO A 132 4.24 -11.35 1.68
CA PRO A 132 4.69 -12.06 2.89
C PRO A 132 6.21 -12.20 2.95
N ARG A 133 6.87 -12.44 1.80
CA ARG A 133 8.33 -12.49 1.71
C ARG A 133 8.96 -11.13 2.05
N GLY A 134 8.41 -10.03 1.54
CA GLY A 134 8.86 -8.67 1.85
C GLY A 134 8.76 -8.34 3.35
N ALA A 135 7.74 -8.87 4.04
CA ALA A 135 7.62 -8.77 5.48
C ALA A 135 8.60 -9.71 6.20
N GLN A 136 8.69 -10.99 5.82
CA GLN A 136 9.51 -12.00 6.48
C GLN A 136 10.99 -11.64 6.52
N VAL A 137 11.56 -11.06 5.46
CA VAL A 137 12.97 -10.64 5.45
C VAL A 137 13.27 -9.53 6.44
N GLN A 138 12.27 -8.77 6.90
CA GLN A 138 12.40 -7.68 7.86
C GLN A 138 12.20 -8.12 9.32
N VAL A 139 11.62 -9.32 9.56
CA VAL A 139 11.24 -9.82 10.89
C VAL A 139 12.40 -9.74 11.88
N ARG A 140 13.58 -10.20 11.48
CA ARG A 140 14.74 -10.23 12.38
C ARG A 140 15.17 -8.83 12.83
N ARG A 141 15.25 -7.88 11.90
CA ARG A 141 15.60 -6.47 12.20
C ARG A 141 14.60 -5.86 13.19
N VAL A 142 13.30 -6.04 12.90
CA VAL A 142 12.22 -5.47 13.73
C VAL A 142 12.23 -6.10 15.12
N ALA A 143 12.36 -7.42 15.22
CA ALA A 143 12.43 -8.15 16.48
C ALA A 143 13.62 -7.68 17.34
N GLU A 144 14.82 -7.62 16.75
CA GLU A 144 16.04 -7.16 17.43
C GLU A 144 15.91 -5.70 17.89
N ALA A 145 15.39 -4.80 17.03
CA ALA A 145 15.22 -3.38 17.34
C ALA A 145 14.19 -3.11 18.46
N ARG A 146 13.23 -4.04 18.65
CA ARG A 146 12.19 -3.94 19.70
C ARG A 146 12.46 -4.81 20.92
N GLY A 147 13.48 -5.65 20.90
CA GLY A 147 13.74 -6.62 21.96
C GLY A 147 12.66 -7.73 22.05
N LEU A 148 11.99 -8.00 20.94
CA LEU A 148 10.96 -9.05 20.85
C LEU A 148 11.56 -10.35 20.34
N ASP A 149 10.89 -11.47 20.67
CA ASP A 149 11.24 -12.76 20.10
C ASP A 149 10.91 -12.83 18.60
N ILE A 150 11.85 -13.37 17.81
CA ILE A 150 11.72 -13.47 16.35
C ILE A 150 10.50 -14.33 15.96
N ALA A 151 10.20 -15.40 16.73
CA ALA A 151 9.05 -16.25 16.43
C ALA A 151 7.73 -15.51 16.65
N THR A 152 7.65 -14.64 17.67
CA THR A 152 6.49 -13.80 17.96
C THR A 152 6.23 -12.83 16.81
N VAL A 153 7.26 -12.10 16.34
CA VAL A 153 7.13 -11.15 15.23
C VAL A 153 6.79 -11.89 13.92
N ARG A 154 7.36 -13.06 13.69
CA ARG A 154 7.02 -13.89 12.52
C ARG A 154 5.57 -14.34 12.54
N HIS A 155 5.09 -14.83 13.68
CA HIS A 155 3.70 -15.24 13.85
C HIS A 155 2.74 -14.06 13.59
N LEU A 156 3.11 -12.85 14.04
CA LEU A 156 2.33 -11.64 13.75
C LEU A 156 2.21 -11.40 12.23
N VAL A 157 3.31 -11.47 11.48
CA VAL A 157 3.29 -11.35 10.01
C VAL A 157 2.39 -12.40 9.38
N ASP A 158 2.52 -13.66 9.82
CA ASP A 158 1.73 -14.78 9.28
C ASP A 158 0.23 -14.59 9.57
N SER A 159 -0.13 -14.13 10.77
CA SER A 159 -1.52 -13.89 11.18
C SER A 159 -2.19 -12.75 10.41
N LEU A 160 -1.42 -11.73 9.99
CA LEU A 160 -1.90 -10.58 9.23
C LEU A 160 -1.74 -10.74 7.71
N THR A 161 -1.19 -11.89 7.27
CA THR A 161 -1.11 -12.21 5.85
C THR A 161 -2.50 -12.50 5.28
N ARG A 162 -2.95 -11.64 4.39
CA ARG A 162 -4.24 -11.80 3.68
C ARG A 162 -4.05 -12.70 2.47
N LYS A 163 -4.86 -13.76 2.41
CA LYS A 163 -4.87 -14.70 1.28
C LYS A 163 -5.71 -14.18 0.12
N PRO A 164 -5.47 -14.68 -1.11
CA PRO A 164 -6.31 -14.40 -2.26
C PRO A 164 -7.77 -14.68 -1.97
N TRP A 165 -8.66 -13.82 -2.47
CA TRP A 165 -10.10 -14.02 -2.33
C TRP A 165 -10.52 -15.32 -3.04
N LEU A 166 -11.28 -16.18 -2.35
CA LEU A 166 -11.63 -17.55 -2.78
C LEU A 166 -10.42 -18.44 -3.15
N GLY A 167 -9.20 -18.08 -2.75
CA GLY A 167 -7.96 -18.78 -3.13
C GLY A 167 -7.54 -18.57 -4.58
N LEU A 168 -8.23 -17.73 -5.36
CA LEU A 168 -8.03 -17.54 -6.79
C LEU A 168 -7.75 -16.10 -7.20
N PHE A 169 -8.34 -15.12 -6.50
CA PHE A 169 -8.28 -13.72 -6.93
C PHE A 169 -7.33 -12.89 -6.09
N GLY A 170 -6.26 -12.43 -6.71
CA GLY A 170 -5.20 -11.62 -6.08
C GLY A 170 -3.99 -12.43 -5.67
N THR A 171 -3.11 -11.81 -4.89
CA THR A 171 -1.90 -12.40 -4.32
C THR A 171 -1.97 -12.35 -2.79
N GLU A 172 -1.16 -13.16 -2.11
CA GLU A 172 -0.93 -12.99 -0.68
C GLU A 172 -0.25 -11.66 -0.43
N LYS A 173 -0.69 -10.95 0.62
CA LYS A 173 -0.21 -9.61 0.93
C LYS A 173 -0.34 -9.28 2.41
N VAL A 174 0.51 -8.38 2.87
CA VAL A 174 0.53 -7.86 4.24
C VAL A 174 0.41 -6.36 4.20
N ASN A 175 -0.57 -5.80 4.89
CA ASN A 175 -0.74 -4.35 5.00
C ASN A 175 0.25 -3.80 6.02
N VAL A 176 1.14 -2.92 5.58
CA VAL A 176 2.25 -2.40 6.41
C VAL A 176 1.74 -1.57 7.58
N LEU A 177 0.73 -0.72 7.38
CA LEU A 177 0.18 0.10 8.45
C LEU A 177 -0.47 -0.77 9.55
N ARG A 178 -1.31 -1.74 9.15
CA ARG A 178 -1.95 -2.66 10.11
C ARG A 178 -0.92 -3.52 10.84
N LEU A 179 0.12 -3.98 10.15
CA LEU A 179 1.20 -4.74 10.75
C LEU A 179 1.96 -3.91 11.79
N ASN A 180 2.29 -2.66 11.47
CA ASN A 180 2.99 -1.77 12.40
C ASN A 180 2.13 -1.36 13.60
N VAL A 181 0.82 -1.18 13.42
CA VAL A 181 -0.11 -0.94 14.53
C VAL A 181 -0.21 -2.16 15.45
N ALA A 182 -0.39 -3.35 14.90
CA ALA A 182 -0.42 -4.59 15.69
C ALA A 182 0.91 -4.86 16.42
N LEU A 183 2.03 -4.41 15.83
CA LEU A 183 3.34 -4.48 16.46
C LEU A 183 3.45 -3.53 17.68
N GLU A 184 2.82 -2.35 17.66
CA GLU A 184 2.73 -1.47 18.82
C GLU A 184 1.88 -2.09 19.94
N GLU A 185 0.76 -2.73 19.60
CA GLU A 185 -0.12 -3.39 20.56
C GLU A 185 0.58 -4.55 21.31
N LEU A 186 1.56 -5.21 20.66
CA LEU A 186 2.38 -6.24 21.33
C LEU A 186 3.30 -5.67 22.42
N ASN A 187 3.71 -4.42 22.31
CA ASN A 187 4.61 -3.79 23.30
C ASN A 187 3.86 -3.23 24.51
N GLU A 188 2.53 -3.06 24.42
CA GLU A 188 1.71 -2.54 25.51
C GLU A 188 1.21 -3.65 26.46
N ASN A 189 1.35 -4.93 26.06
CA ASN A 189 0.99 -6.10 26.86
C ASN A 189 2.22 -6.77 27.46
#